data_ad155c4c7aa0a63bed8075c42e688793
#
_entry.id   ad155c4c7aa0a63bed8075c42e688793
#
_cell.length_a   1.000
_cell.length_b   1.000
_cell.length_c   1.000
_cell.angle_alpha   90.00
_cell.angle_beta   90.00
_cell.angle_gamma   90.00
#
_symmetry.space_group_name_H-M   'P 1'
#
loop_
_entity.id
_entity.type
_entity.pdbx_description
1 polymer ?
#
loop_
_entity_poly.entity_id
_entity_poly.type
_entity_poly.pdbx_seq_one_letter_code
_entity_poly.pdbx_strand_id
1 'polypeptide(L)'
;MSHIKSFKFVYYTSMEDAKMQVAKLAYDFIKAEINENTVLGIGTGSTTNCFIEVLKQLKPIFKTAVSSSKETSSILKEANIKVSDINEVNKIDFYIDGADEVDQNNCLIKGGGGALTREKIVAAKSDKFICIVTKNKMVPALGDFGIPVEVLIHGKKLFIDEIKKLGGKATVREPFQTDSGNLIIDVTGIRVDHPLKLETSLNMIPGVVENGIFANVKPYKVITN
;
A
#
# COMPACT_ATOMS: atom_id res chain seq x y z
N MET A 1 -2.18 -16.78 50.45
CA MET A 1 -2.14 -15.38 49.90
C MET A 1 -1.66 -15.48 48.46
N SER A 2 -2.60 -15.48 47.53
CA SER A 2 -2.39 -15.67 46.10
C SER A 2 -2.15 -14.31 45.44
N HIS A 3 -0.97 -14.12 44.85
CA HIS A 3 -0.68 -12.94 44.04
C HIS A 3 -1.23 -13.18 42.64
N ILE A 4 -2.42 -12.65 42.38
CA ILE A 4 -2.96 -12.51 41.02
C ILE A 4 -2.17 -11.39 40.36
N LYS A 5 -1.30 -11.75 39.42
CA LYS A 5 -0.67 -10.75 38.50
C LYS A 5 -1.76 -10.18 37.60
N SER A 6 -2.12 -8.93 37.86
CA SER A 6 -2.98 -8.12 37.01
C SER A 6 -2.34 -7.97 35.63
N PHE A 7 -2.91 -8.61 34.62
CA PHE A 7 -2.63 -8.29 33.22
C PHE A 7 -3.20 -6.90 32.94
N LYS A 8 -2.33 -5.89 32.82
CA LYS A 8 -2.72 -4.58 32.28
C LYS A 8 -3.06 -4.76 30.82
N PHE A 9 -4.35 -4.76 30.48
CA PHE A 9 -4.81 -4.49 29.13
C PHE A 9 -4.39 -3.05 28.78
N VAL A 10 -3.39 -2.91 27.91
CA VAL A 10 -3.05 -1.61 27.34
C VAL A 10 -4.10 -1.31 26.28
N TYR A 11 -5.08 -0.48 26.61
CA TYR A 11 -5.99 0.10 25.63
C TYR A 11 -5.19 1.11 24.82
N TYR A 12 -4.97 0.84 23.54
CA TYR A 12 -4.42 1.83 22.60
C TYR A 12 -5.44 2.95 22.43
N THR A 13 -5.06 4.15 22.82
CA THR A 13 -5.97 5.29 22.97
C THR A 13 -6.10 6.12 21.69
N SER A 14 -5.31 5.84 20.63
CA SER A 14 -5.39 6.57 19.38
C SER A 14 -5.13 5.69 18.14
N MET A 15 -5.63 6.13 16.99
CA MET A 15 -5.38 5.50 15.69
C MET A 15 -3.87 5.55 15.34
N GLU A 16 -3.16 6.56 15.79
CA GLU A 16 -1.72 6.74 15.58
C GLU A 16 -0.90 5.68 16.34
N ASP A 17 -1.30 5.36 17.58
CA ASP A 17 -0.67 4.29 18.35
C ASP A 17 -0.85 2.92 17.68
N ALA A 18 -2.03 2.66 17.10
CA ALA A 18 -2.31 1.44 16.35
C ALA A 18 -1.41 1.31 15.11
N LYS A 19 -1.22 2.40 14.33
CA LYS A 19 -0.31 2.42 13.17
C LYS A 19 1.15 2.20 13.59
N MET A 20 1.60 2.85 14.66
CA MET A 20 2.95 2.66 15.19
C MET A 20 3.17 1.22 15.67
N GLN A 21 2.15 0.59 16.26
CA GLN A 21 2.23 -0.81 16.67
C GLN A 21 2.45 -1.73 15.48
N VAL A 22 1.63 -1.64 14.42
CA VAL A 22 1.79 -2.50 13.24
C VAL A 22 3.12 -2.24 12.53
N ALA A 23 3.62 -1.00 12.53
CA ALA A 23 4.94 -0.65 12.01
C ALA A 23 6.06 -1.36 12.79
N LYS A 24 6.01 -1.37 14.12
CA LYS A 24 6.96 -2.11 14.97
C LYS A 24 6.89 -3.61 14.75
N LEU A 25 5.68 -4.18 14.66
CA LEU A 25 5.49 -5.61 14.37
C LEU A 25 6.07 -5.98 13.00
N ALA A 26 5.94 -5.12 11.99
CA ALA A 26 6.55 -5.35 10.68
C ALA A 26 8.08 -5.34 10.75
N TYR A 27 8.66 -4.40 11.47
CA TYR A 27 10.10 -4.39 11.68
C TYR A 27 10.57 -5.65 12.43
N ASP A 28 9.89 -6.04 13.50
CA ASP A 28 10.20 -7.25 14.26
C ASP A 28 10.13 -8.51 13.40
N PHE A 29 9.22 -8.55 12.43
CA PHE A 29 9.06 -9.66 11.49
C PHE A 29 10.26 -9.80 10.53
N ILE A 30 10.84 -8.67 10.06
CA ILE A 30 11.91 -8.70 9.06
C ILE A 30 13.32 -8.52 9.64
N LYS A 31 13.47 -8.02 10.88
CA LYS A 31 14.76 -7.57 11.46
C LYS A 31 15.87 -8.63 11.45
N ALA A 32 15.51 -9.92 11.58
CA ALA A 32 16.49 -11.01 11.58
C ALA A 32 17.09 -11.30 10.19
N GLU A 33 16.43 -10.85 9.12
CA GLU A 33 16.86 -11.04 7.74
C GLU A 33 17.48 -9.77 7.12
N ILE A 34 17.42 -8.61 7.82
CA ILE A 34 18.03 -7.36 7.35
C ILE A 34 19.54 -7.40 7.54
N ASN A 35 20.28 -7.02 6.50
CA ASN A 35 21.74 -6.87 6.50
C ASN A 35 22.17 -5.78 5.51
N GLU A 36 23.48 -5.50 5.42
CA GLU A 36 24.06 -4.44 4.58
C GLU A 36 23.77 -4.56 3.08
N ASN A 37 23.31 -5.71 2.60
CA ASN A 37 22.93 -5.94 1.20
C ASN A 37 21.43 -5.80 0.96
N THR A 38 20.61 -5.73 2.01
CA THR A 38 19.15 -5.66 1.92
C THR A 38 18.67 -4.40 1.22
N VAL A 39 17.73 -4.55 0.29
CA VAL A 39 16.99 -3.46 -0.34
C VAL A 39 15.57 -3.45 0.21
N LEU A 40 15.17 -2.33 0.82
CA LEU A 40 13.82 -2.15 1.37
C LEU A 40 12.95 -1.36 0.39
N GLY A 41 11.81 -1.89 0.01
CA GLY A 41 10.73 -1.15 -0.62
C GLY A 41 9.86 -0.47 0.45
N ILE A 42 9.58 0.80 0.28
CA ILE A 42 8.78 1.59 1.21
C ILE A 42 7.60 2.22 0.47
N GLY A 43 6.41 1.88 0.93
CA GLY A 43 5.15 2.35 0.37
C GLY A 43 4.80 3.80 0.68
N THR A 44 3.51 4.14 0.50
CA THR A 44 3.01 5.51 0.68
C THR A 44 1.85 5.54 1.66
N GLY A 45 1.86 6.51 2.59
CA GLY A 45 0.75 6.76 3.49
C GLY A 45 1.11 6.72 4.97
N SER A 46 0.16 7.10 5.82
CA SER A 46 0.41 7.36 7.24
C SER A 46 0.93 6.15 8.03
N THR A 47 0.47 4.93 7.73
CA THR A 47 0.99 3.71 8.39
C THR A 47 2.42 3.43 7.97
N THR A 48 2.75 3.65 6.69
CA THR A 48 4.10 3.50 6.15
C THR A 48 5.04 4.56 6.73
N ASN A 49 4.55 5.79 6.96
CA ASN A 49 5.31 6.84 7.63
C ASN A 49 5.69 6.44 9.07
N CYS A 50 4.82 5.74 9.80
CA CYS A 50 5.17 5.15 11.10
C CYS A 50 6.29 4.10 10.96
N PHE A 51 6.34 3.33 9.88
CA PHE A 51 7.43 2.38 9.64
C PHE A 51 8.76 3.10 9.36
N ILE A 52 8.75 4.21 8.61
CA ILE A 52 9.94 5.05 8.41
C ILE A 52 10.44 5.60 9.76
N GLU A 53 9.53 6.02 10.64
CA GLU A 53 9.92 6.48 11.98
C GLU A 53 10.55 5.36 12.83
N VAL A 54 10.08 4.12 12.72
CA VAL A 54 10.72 2.95 13.34
C VAL A 54 12.14 2.74 12.79
N LEU A 55 12.35 2.81 11.47
CA LEU A 55 13.67 2.72 10.86
C LEU A 55 14.60 3.83 11.34
N LYS A 56 14.10 5.06 11.44
CA LYS A 56 14.86 6.22 11.93
C LYS A 56 15.32 6.05 13.39
N GLN A 57 14.46 5.51 14.25
CA GLN A 57 14.78 5.28 15.67
C GLN A 57 15.77 4.13 15.87
N LEU A 58 15.55 3.01 15.18
CA LEU A 58 16.35 1.78 15.37
C LEU A 58 17.62 1.72 14.50
N LYS A 59 17.69 2.54 13.45
CA LYS A 59 18.85 2.68 12.55
C LYS A 59 19.43 1.34 12.07
N PRO A 60 18.62 0.42 11.54
CA PRO A 60 19.15 -0.85 11.02
C PRO A 60 20.09 -0.58 9.84
N ILE A 61 21.08 -1.48 9.68
CA ILE A 61 21.99 -1.38 8.55
C ILE A 61 21.37 -2.13 7.36
N PHE A 62 21.17 -1.42 6.26
CA PHE A 62 20.71 -1.97 4.98
C PHE A 62 21.25 -1.14 3.81
N LYS A 63 21.23 -1.70 2.61
CA LYS A 63 21.89 -1.13 1.42
C LYS A 63 21.25 0.20 0.98
N THR A 64 19.94 0.17 0.76
CA THR A 64 19.16 1.32 0.27
C THR A 64 17.66 1.06 0.40
N ALA A 65 16.87 2.11 0.30
CA ALA A 65 15.42 2.04 0.14
C ALA A 65 15.01 2.37 -1.30
N VAL A 66 13.89 1.80 -1.75
CA VAL A 66 13.15 2.16 -2.97
C VAL A 66 11.78 2.62 -2.52
N SER A 67 11.32 3.79 -2.96
CA SER A 67 10.02 4.34 -2.55
C SER A 67 8.98 4.25 -3.66
N SER A 68 7.71 4.16 -3.28
CA SER A 68 6.58 4.16 -4.22
C SER A 68 6.06 5.56 -4.57
N SER A 69 6.59 6.63 -3.95
CA SER A 69 6.18 8.02 -4.24
C SER A 69 7.30 9.03 -4.00
N LYS A 70 7.15 10.22 -4.61
CA LYS A 70 8.06 11.35 -4.35
C LYS A 70 7.99 11.82 -2.90
N GLU A 71 6.79 11.81 -2.31
CA GLU A 71 6.59 12.16 -0.90
C GLU A 71 7.38 11.21 0.01
N THR A 72 7.21 9.90 -0.16
CA THR A 72 7.97 8.90 0.61
C THR A 72 9.49 9.03 0.40
N SER A 73 9.93 9.33 -0.83
CA SER A 73 11.36 9.61 -1.11
C SER A 73 11.88 10.78 -0.28
N SER A 74 11.10 11.85 -0.16
CA SER A 74 11.48 13.05 0.64
C SER A 74 11.59 12.71 2.11
N ILE A 75 10.60 12.02 2.67
CA ILE A 75 10.59 11.60 4.09
C ILE A 75 11.79 10.69 4.40
N LEU A 76 12.13 9.74 3.52
CA LEU A 76 13.28 8.85 3.69
C LEU A 76 14.59 9.64 3.69
N LYS A 77 14.75 10.60 2.77
CA LYS A 77 15.96 11.47 2.71
C LYS A 77 16.09 12.33 3.96
N GLU A 78 14.99 12.91 4.46
CA GLU A 78 14.97 13.68 5.72
C GLU A 78 15.34 12.80 6.92
N ALA A 79 15.01 11.50 6.86
CA ALA A 79 15.43 10.51 7.85
C ALA A 79 16.89 10.04 7.68
N ASN A 80 17.66 10.62 6.74
CA ASN A 80 19.01 10.20 6.34
C ASN A 80 19.09 8.76 5.84
N ILE A 81 18.03 8.25 5.22
CA ILE A 81 17.99 6.93 4.58
C ILE A 81 18.30 7.11 3.09
N LYS A 82 19.27 6.33 2.60
CA LYS A 82 19.62 6.32 1.17
C LYS A 82 18.45 5.81 0.34
N VAL A 83 18.07 6.54 -0.71
CA VAL A 83 17.02 6.15 -1.67
C VAL A 83 17.65 5.94 -3.04
N SER A 84 17.34 4.79 -3.66
CA SER A 84 17.75 4.45 -5.04
C SER A 84 16.53 4.41 -5.95
N ASP A 85 16.77 4.64 -7.23
CA ASP A 85 15.76 4.40 -8.26
C ASP A 85 15.47 2.89 -8.37
N ILE A 86 14.22 2.53 -8.62
CA ILE A 86 13.81 1.13 -8.76
C ILE A 86 14.50 0.42 -9.92
N ASN A 87 14.91 1.17 -10.96
CA ASN A 87 15.62 0.64 -12.11
C ASN A 87 17.11 0.36 -11.83
N GLU A 88 17.67 0.91 -10.74
CA GLU A 88 19.07 0.72 -10.33
C GLU A 88 19.24 -0.48 -9.38
N VAL A 89 18.17 -1.09 -8.91
CA VAL A 89 18.22 -2.26 -8.04
C VAL A 89 17.76 -3.51 -8.78
N ASN A 90 18.45 -4.64 -8.57
CA ASN A 90 18.08 -5.90 -9.21
C ASN A 90 16.79 -6.49 -8.63
N LYS A 91 16.61 -6.41 -7.30
CA LYS A 91 15.46 -6.90 -6.55
C LYS A 91 15.22 -6.04 -5.32
N ILE A 92 14.07 -6.20 -4.73
CA ILE A 92 13.69 -5.65 -3.43
C ILE A 92 13.45 -6.85 -2.50
N ASP A 93 14.15 -6.91 -1.36
CA ASP A 93 14.03 -8.06 -0.45
C ASP A 93 12.71 -8.01 0.32
N PHE A 94 12.35 -6.82 0.85
CA PHE A 94 11.09 -6.59 1.56
C PHE A 94 10.45 -5.30 1.07
N TYR A 95 9.17 -5.37 0.75
CA TYR A 95 8.34 -4.18 0.51
C TYR A 95 7.33 -4.03 1.64
N ILE A 96 7.33 -2.89 2.31
CA ILE A 96 6.43 -2.60 3.41
C ILE A 96 5.47 -1.50 2.98
N ASP A 97 4.17 -1.78 2.98
CA ASP A 97 3.15 -0.81 2.58
C ASP A 97 1.81 -1.05 3.27
N GLY A 98 0.96 -0.02 3.29
CA GLY A 98 -0.40 -0.08 3.79
C GLY A 98 -1.40 -0.56 2.75
N ALA A 99 -2.68 -0.65 3.16
CA ALA A 99 -3.82 -0.85 2.28
C ALA A 99 -5.04 -0.07 2.80
N ASP A 100 -5.97 0.22 1.88
CA ASP A 100 -7.25 0.83 2.21
C ASP A 100 -8.27 -0.22 2.65
N GLU A 101 -8.22 -1.42 2.04
CA GLU A 101 -8.98 -2.60 2.42
C GLU A 101 -8.15 -3.87 2.22
N VAL A 102 -8.39 -4.87 3.07
CA VAL A 102 -7.79 -6.22 3.00
C VAL A 102 -8.88 -7.25 3.24
N ASP A 103 -9.11 -8.17 2.30
CA ASP A 103 -10.06 -9.27 2.47
C ASP A 103 -9.43 -10.52 3.13
N GLN A 104 -10.25 -11.50 3.42
CA GLN A 104 -9.82 -12.78 4.03
C GLN A 104 -8.87 -13.62 3.14
N ASN A 105 -8.79 -13.32 1.84
CA ASN A 105 -7.90 -13.98 0.87
C ASN A 105 -6.61 -13.19 0.62
N ASN A 106 -6.36 -12.15 1.44
CA ASN A 106 -5.27 -11.19 1.28
C ASN A 106 -5.27 -10.46 -0.07
N CYS A 107 -6.43 -10.32 -0.73
CA CYS A 107 -6.57 -9.34 -1.79
C CYS A 107 -6.72 -7.95 -1.17
N LEU A 108 -6.19 -6.92 -1.83
CA LEU A 108 -6.21 -5.57 -1.29
C LEU A 108 -6.90 -4.59 -2.23
N ILE A 109 -7.44 -3.51 -1.64
CA ILE A 109 -7.62 -2.24 -2.34
C ILE A 109 -6.59 -1.27 -1.78
N LYS A 110 -5.88 -0.58 -2.68
CA LYS A 110 -4.85 0.43 -2.40
C LYS A 110 -5.04 1.63 -3.30
N GLY A 111 -4.33 2.69 -3.00
CA GLY A 111 -4.34 3.90 -3.83
C GLY A 111 -5.13 5.06 -3.25
N GLY A 112 -5.50 5.02 -1.95
CA GLY A 112 -6.05 6.17 -1.24
C GLY A 112 -5.15 7.41 -1.35
N GLY A 113 -3.82 7.23 -1.33
CA GLY A 113 -2.82 8.28 -1.57
C GLY A 113 -2.52 8.55 -3.06
N GLY A 114 -3.11 7.81 -4.01
CA GLY A 114 -2.91 7.99 -5.45
C GLY A 114 -1.59 7.47 -6.01
N ALA A 115 -0.83 6.66 -5.25
CA ALA A 115 0.47 6.12 -5.65
C ALA A 115 0.40 4.68 -6.19
N LEU A 116 -0.81 4.14 -6.39
CA LEU A 116 -1.12 2.72 -6.63
C LEU A 116 -0.25 2.07 -7.73
N THR A 117 0.01 2.74 -8.83
CA THR A 117 0.81 2.22 -9.95
C THR A 117 2.25 1.95 -9.52
N ARG A 118 2.89 2.92 -8.87
CA ARG A 118 4.25 2.75 -8.36
C ARG A 118 4.30 1.75 -7.22
N GLU A 119 3.28 1.73 -6.35
CA GLU A 119 3.14 0.72 -5.29
C GLU A 119 3.09 -0.69 -5.87
N LYS A 120 2.30 -0.91 -6.95
CA LYS A 120 2.21 -2.23 -7.60
C LYS A 120 3.52 -2.62 -8.29
N ILE A 121 4.23 -1.67 -8.92
CA ILE A 121 5.55 -1.92 -9.51
C ILE A 121 6.56 -2.35 -8.43
N VAL A 122 6.60 -1.64 -7.29
CA VAL A 122 7.49 -1.99 -6.17
C VAL A 122 7.13 -3.35 -5.59
N ALA A 123 5.83 -3.63 -5.39
CA ALA A 123 5.34 -4.92 -4.91
C ALA A 123 5.72 -6.07 -5.86
N ALA A 124 5.54 -5.89 -7.16
CA ALA A 124 5.86 -6.91 -8.17
C ALA A 124 7.36 -7.22 -8.28
N LYS A 125 8.23 -6.26 -7.93
CA LYS A 125 9.69 -6.43 -7.93
C LYS A 125 10.23 -6.97 -6.59
N SER A 126 9.36 -7.18 -5.61
CA SER A 126 9.76 -7.54 -4.25
C SER A 126 9.65 -9.04 -3.99
N ASP A 127 10.65 -9.60 -3.29
CA ASP A 127 10.62 -11.01 -2.87
C ASP A 127 9.52 -11.24 -1.82
N LYS A 128 9.36 -10.30 -0.87
CA LYS A 128 8.34 -10.37 0.17
C LYS A 128 7.63 -9.02 0.32
N PHE A 129 6.39 -8.95 -0.14
CA PHE A 129 5.50 -7.82 0.15
C PHE A 129 4.82 -8.02 1.51
N ILE A 130 5.06 -7.11 2.46
CA ILE A 130 4.47 -7.10 3.79
C ILE A 130 3.45 -5.97 3.86
N CYS A 131 2.17 -6.34 3.95
CA CYS A 131 1.09 -5.37 4.10
C CYS A 131 0.87 -5.06 5.59
N ILE A 132 0.90 -3.79 5.97
CA ILE A 132 0.71 -3.31 7.34
C ILE A 132 -0.55 -2.47 7.45
N VAL A 133 -1.52 -2.95 8.22
CA VAL A 133 -2.81 -2.28 8.35
C VAL A 133 -3.32 -2.32 9.78
N THR A 134 -4.09 -1.33 10.17
CA THR A 134 -4.89 -1.39 11.41
C THR A 134 -6.12 -2.27 11.18
N LYS A 135 -6.62 -2.89 12.25
CA LYS A 135 -7.71 -3.89 12.19
C LYS A 135 -8.96 -3.43 11.44
N ASN A 136 -9.28 -2.14 11.47
CA ASN A 136 -10.43 -1.57 10.76
C ASN A 136 -10.30 -1.59 9.22
N LYS A 137 -9.12 -1.95 8.69
CA LYS A 137 -8.89 -2.14 7.25
C LYS A 137 -9.15 -3.58 6.79
N MET A 138 -9.31 -4.51 7.74
CA MET A 138 -9.71 -5.87 7.44
C MET A 138 -11.21 -5.91 7.17
N VAL A 139 -11.60 -6.32 5.97
CA VAL A 139 -13.00 -6.30 5.50
C VAL A 139 -13.46 -7.70 5.08
N PRO A 140 -14.76 -8.02 5.22
CA PRO A 140 -15.30 -9.30 4.73
C PRO A 140 -15.32 -9.38 3.19
N ALA A 141 -15.47 -8.25 2.51
CA ALA A 141 -15.46 -8.12 1.05
C ALA A 141 -14.86 -6.77 0.67
N LEU A 142 -14.13 -6.73 -0.46
CA LEU A 142 -13.54 -5.51 -0.99
C LEU A 142 -14.60 -4.62 -1.67
N GLY A 143 -14.37 -3.30 -1.69
CA GLY A 143 -15.09 -2.35 -2.54
C GLY A 143 -15.82 -1.23 -1.82
N ASP A 144 -15.93 -1.24 -0.49
CA ASP A 144 -16.59 -0.17 0.27
C ASP A 144 -15.78 1.14 0.20
N PHE A 145 -14.46 1.05 0.21
CA PHE A 145 -13.57 2.19 0.00
C PHE A 145 -13.69 2.77 -1.43
N GLY A 146 -14.07 1.93 -2.40
CA GLY A 146 -13.97 2.21 -3.82
C GLY A 146 -12.64 1.74 -4.40
N ILE A 147 -12.53 1.75 -5.73
CA ILE A 147 -11.35 1.28 -6.46
C ILE A 147 -10.68 2.48 -7.12
N PRO A 148 -9.54 2.97 -6.63
CA PRO A 148 -8.78 4.01 -7.33
C PRO A 148 -8.17 3.43 -8.61
N VAL A 149 -8.27 4.15 -9.71
CA VAL A 149 -7.71 3.76 -11.02
C VAL A 149 -6.90 4.92 -11.58
N GLU A 150 -5.65 4.66 -11.92
CA GLU A 150 -4.81 5.64 -12.62
C GLU A 150 -5.11 5.58 -14.12
N VAL A 151 -5.52 6.73 -14.68
CA VAL A 151 -5.98 6.84 -16.07
C VAL A 151 -5.25 8.00 -16.76
N LEU A 152 -4.78 7.77 -17.98
CA LEU A 152 -4.25 8.84 -18.83
C LEU A 152 -5.32 9.94 -19.00
N ILE A 153 -4.90 11.21 -18.95
CA ILE A 153 -5.80 12.36 -19.11
C ILE A 153 -6.66 12.21 -20.38
N HIS A 154 -6.05 11.73 -21.47
CA HIS A 154 -6.75 11.52 -22.74
C HIS A 154 -7.77 10.39 -22.71
N GLY A 155 -7.64 9.43 -21.81
CA GLY A 155 -8.56 8.29 -21.63
C GLY A 155 -9.75 8.57 -20.71
N LYS A 156 -9.80 9.73 -20.04
CA LYS A 156 -10.79 10.06 -18.99
C LYS A 156 -12.23 9.74 -19.40
N LYS A 157 -12.69 10.27 -20.54
CA LYS A 157 -14.08 10.11 -20.96
C LYS A 157 -14.42 8.67 -21.30
N LEU A 158 -13.54 7.99 -22.02
CA LEU A 158 -13.72 6.57 -22.36
C LEU A 158 -13.87 5.72 -21.10
N PHE A 159 -12.95 5.91 -20.14
CA PHE A 159 -12.96 5.14 -18.89
C PHE A 159 -14.28 5.35 -18.11
N ILE A 160 -14.73 6.61 -17.97
CA ILE A 160 -15.98 6.93 -17.27
C ILE A 160 -17.17 6.22 -17.94
N ASP A 161 -17.23 6.22 -19.29
CA ASP A 161 -18.30 5.59 -20.03
C ASP A 161 -18.28 4.05 -19.89
N GLU A 162 -17.08 3.43 -19.89
CA GLU A 162 -16.93 1.99 -19.66
C GLU A 162 -17.37 1.58 -18.23
N ILE A 163 -16.97 2.33 -17.21
CA ILE A 163 -17.42 2.07 -15.83
C ILE A 163 -18.94 2.19 -15.70
N LYS A 164 -19.55 3.17 -16.37
CA LYS A 164 -21.01 3.31 -16.39
C LYS A 164 -21.71 2.12 -17.04
N LYS A 165 -21.16 1.55 -18.12
CA LYS A 165 -21.69 0.32 -18.75
C LYS A 165 -21.62 -0.88 -17.81
N LEU A 166 -20.61 -0.94 -16.94
CA LEU A 166 -20.48 -1.96 -15.90
C LEU A 166 -21.40 -1.71 -14.69
N GLY A 167 -22.22 -0.68 -14.71
CA GLY A 167 -23.14 -0.31 -13.62
C GLY A 167 -22.49 0.45 -12.47
N GLY A 168 -21.22 0.84 -12.61
CA GLY A 168 -20.47 1.59 -11.60
C GLY A 168 -20.57 3.11 -11.79
N LYS A 169 -20.03 3.83 -10.82
CA LYS A 169 -19.83 5.28 -10.84
C LYS A 169 -18.33 5.57 -10.82
N ALA A 170 -17.87 6.42 -11.73
CA ALA A 170 -16.49 6.89 -11.81
C ALA A 170 -16.43 8.38 -11.45
N THR A 171 -15.60 8.73 -10.46
CA THR A 171 -15.43 10.11 -9.98
C THR A 171 -13.98 10.51 -10.08
N VAL A 172 -13.67 11.56 -10.83
CA VAL A 172 -12.29 12.09 -10.92
C VAL A 172 -11.91 12.69 -9.59
N ARG A 173 -10.74 12.36 -9.09
CA ARG A 173 -10.18 12.93 -7.86
C ARG A 173 -9.54 14.28 -8.19
N GLU A 174 -10.19 15.35 -7.84
CA GLU A 174 -9.72 16.73 -8.09
C GLU A 174 -9.52 17.49 -6.77
N PRO A 175 -8.54 18.39 -6.68
CA PRO A 175 -7.45 18.67 -7.64
C PRO A 175 -6.26 17.75 -7.40
N PHE A 176 -6.14 16.63 -8.09
CA PHE A 176 -5.08 15.62 -7.86
C PHE A 176 -4.47 15.15 -9.18
N GLN A 177 -3.14 15.06 -9.21
CA GLN A 177 -2.38 14.34 -10.25
C GLN A 177 -1.41 13.36 -9.59
N THR A 178 -1.23 12.20 -10.23
CA THR A 178 -0.22 11.24 -9.79
C THR A 178 1.20 11.78 -10.01
N ASP A 179 2.18 11.17 -9.37
CA ASP A 179 3.61 11.46 -9.61
C ASP A 179 4.04 11.29 -11.08
N SER A 180 3.23 10.59 -11.89
CA SER A 180 3.44 10.37 -13.33
C SER A 180 2.62 11.32 -14.20
N GLY A 181 1.86 12.26 -13.60
CA GLY A 181 1.09 13.28 -14.31
C GLY A 181 -0.28 12.81 -14.82
N ASN A 182 -0.78 11.66 -14.34
CA ASN A 182 -2.07 11.09 -14.73
C ASN A 182 -3.18 11.46 -13.74
N LEU A 183 -4.41 11.08 -14.07
CA LEU A 183 -5.57 11.22 -13.19
C LEU A 183 -5.72 10.00 -12.29
N ILE A 184 -6.30 10.21 -11.10
CA ILE A 184 -6.97 9.14 -10.35
C ILE A 184 -8.47 9.29 -10.54
N ILE A 185 -9.13 8.19 -10.89
CA ILE A 185 -10.58 8.09 -10.99
C ILE A 185 -11.03 7.01 -9.99
N ASP A 186 -11.81 7.42 -9.00
CA ASP A 186 -12.34 6.52 -7.99
C ASP A 186 -13.61 5.85 -8.51
N VAL A 187 -13.62 4.52 -8.55
CA VAL A 187 -14.73 3.70 -9.03
C VAL A 187 -15.49 3.13 -7.84
N THR A 188 -16.81 3.34 -7.81
CA THR A 188 -17.71 2.80 -6.78
C THR A 188 -18.92 2.12 -7.43
N GLY A 189 -19.67 1.34 -6.63
CA GLY A 189 -20.89 0.67 -7.09
C GLY A 189 -20.65 -0.59 -7.93
N ILE A 190 -19.42 -1.04 -8.08
CA ILE A 190 -19.09 -2.32 -8.70
C ILE A 190 -18.78 -3.33 -7.59
N ARG A 191 -19.40 -4.50 -7.63
CA ARG A 191 -19.09 -5.59 -6.70
C ARG A 191 -17.75 -6.23 -7.02
N VAL A 192 -16.94 -6.47 -6.00
CA VAL A 192 -15.61 -7.08 -6.12
C VAL A 192 -15.68 -8.57 -5.73
N ASP A 193 -16.62 -9.31 -6.30
CA ASP A 193 -16.81 -10.74 -5.99
C ASP A 193 -15.63 -11.61 -6.47
N HIS A 194 -14.97 -11.20 -7.54
CA HIS A 194 -13.81 -11.86 -8.13
C HIS A 194 -12.68 -10.84 -8.35
N PRO A 195 -11.89 -10.49 -7.31
CA PRO A 195 -10.90 -9.40 -7.36
C PRO A 195 -9.92 -9.51 -8.53
N LEU A 196 -9.33 -10.69 -8.76
CA LEU A 196 -8.37 -10.89 -9.86
C LEU A 196 -9.00 -10.67 -11.24
N LYS A 197 -10.24 -11.14 -11.46
CA LYS A 197 -10.94 -10.94 -12.73
C LYS A 197 -11.24 -9.46 -12.96
N LEU A 198 -11.67 -8.75 -11.91
CA LEU A 198 -11.98 -7.32 -12.02
C LEU A 198 -10.70 -6.50 -12.25
N GLU A 199 -9.61 -6.80 -11.51
CA GLU A 199 -8.28 -6.20 -11.73
C GLU A 199 -7.86 -6.28 -13.19
N THR A 200 -7.92 -7.51 -13.77
CA THR A 200 -7.58 -7.73 -15.17
C THR A 200 -8.51 -6.98 -16.12
N SER A 201 -9.83 -7.01 -15.87
CA SER A 201 -10.81 -6.35 -16.74
C SER A 201 -10.66 -4.84 -16.78
N LEU A 202 -10.35 -4.21 -15.63
CA LEU A 202 -10.10 -2.77 -15.57
C LEU A 202 -8.83 -2.39 -16.34
N ASN A 203 -7.77 -3.19 -16.25
CA ASN A 203 -6.51 -2.94 -16.97
C ASN A 203 -6.64 -3.14 -18.49
N MET A 204 -7.68 -3.83 -18.97
CA MET A 204 -7.95 -3.97 -20.41
C MET A 204 -8.62 -2.75 -21.04
N ILE A 205 -9.10 -1.79 -20.24
CA ILE A 205 -9.73 -0.56 -20.75
C ILE A 205 -8.63 0.38 -21.30
N PRO A 206 -8.68 0.79 -22.58
CA PRO A 206 -7.69 1.67 -23.15
C PRO A 206 -7.59 3.01 -22.36
N GLY A 207 -6.36 3.37 -22.01
CA GLY A 207 -6.08 4.58 -21.22
C GLY A 207 -5.95 4.32 -19.72
N VAL A 208 -6.29 3.13 -19.22
CA VAL A 208 -5.94 2.72 -17.86
C VAL A 208 -4.44 2.45 -17.80
N VAL A 209 -3.79 3.02 -16.80
CA VAL A 209 -2.38 2.78 -16.47
C VAL A 209 -2.28 1.62 -15.49
N GLU A 210 -3.05 1.69 -14.40
CA GLU A 210 -3.15 0.62 -13.40
C GLU A 210 -4.37 0.88 -12.50
N ASN A 211 -4.83 -0.15 -11.80
CA ASN A 211 -5.91 -0.05 -10.82
C ASN A 211 -5.47 -0.47 -9.42
N GLY A 212 -6.24 -0.04 -8.41
CA GLY A 212 -5.94 -0.25 -7.00
C GLY A 212 -6.28 -1.62 -6.43
N ILE A 213 -6.74 -2.57 -7.26
CA ILE A 213 -6.94 -3.95 -6.80
C ILE A 213 -5.60 -4.67 -6.86
N PHE A 214 -5.19 -5.28 -5.75
CA PHE A 214 -4.00 -6.11 -5.63
C PHE A 214 -4.45 -7.55 -5.34
N ALA A 215 -4.80 -8.26 -6.38
CA ALA A 215 -5.22 -9.66 -6.32
C ALA A 215 -4.27 -10.59 -7.09
N ASN A 216 -3.58 -10.06 -8.11
CA ASN A 216 -2.48 -10.75 -8.79
C ASN A 216 -1.18 -10.64 -7.99
N VAL A 217 -0.86 -9.44 -7.50
CA VAL A 217 0.31 -9.17 -6.65
C VAL A 217 -0.17 -9.04 -5.21
N LYS A 218 -0.27 -10.18 -4.51
CA LYS A 218 -0.72 -10.23 -3.11
C LYS A 218 0.44 -10.07 -2.13
N PRO A 219 0.16 -9.60 -0.89
CA PRO A 219 1.17 -9.60 0.15
C PRO A 219 1.56 -11.04 0.55
N TYR A 220 2.86 -11.24 0.76
CA TYR A 220 3.40 -12.43 1.42
C TYR A 220 2.86 -12.57 2.85
N LYS A 221 2.70 -11.42 3.54
CA LYS A 221 2.19 -11.36 4.91
C LYS A 221 1.37 -10.11 5.12
N VAL A 222 0.20 -10.25 5.74
CA VAL A 222 -0.55 -9.13 6.33
C VAL A 222 -0.27 -9.09 7.83
N ILE A 223 0.09 -7.92 8.34
CA ILE A 223 0.33 -7.63 9.76
C ILE A 223 -0.70 -6.62 10.23
N THR A 224 -1.44 -6.98 11.27
CA THR A 224 -2.46 -6.12 11.91
C THR A 224 -2.32 -6.16 13.43
N ASN A 225 -2.86 -5.15 14.10
CA ASN A 225 -2.94 -5.05 15.56
C ASN A 225 -4.17 -5.73 16.13
#